data_a9bfdd6dd41bc61d2dcd574130f937bf
#
_entry.id   a9bfdd6dd41bc61d2dcd574130f937bf
#
_cell.length_a   1.000
_cell.length_b   1.000
_cell.length_c   1.000
_cell.angle_alpha   90.00
_cell.angle_beta   90.00
_cell.angle_gamma   90.00
#
_symmetry.space_group_name_H-M   'P 1'
#
loop_
_entity.id
_entity.type
_entity.pdbx_description
1 polymer ?
#
loop_
_entity_poly.entity_id
_entity_poly.type
_entity_poly.pdbx_seq_one_letter_code
_entity_poly.pdbx_strand_id
1 'polypeptide(L)'
;LLVEALFWFAAMGSHLVYLQYTVTAGMLAGAAIFWVVTAKGKERFWALLLYWLSFCLRPEMALLCLPLAGAGGLCIWGREKPIFSKESLRHYLGLFAALVIGMGVFYGLDVLAYSDPNWKDFRQFFDERTILYDYHLDFIEQYDENREAYEETGVSRTLQEMLKNYNF
;
A
#
# COMPACT_ATOMS: atom_id res chain seq x y z
N LEU A 1 -5.01 -21.48 21.12
CA LEU A 1 -4.02 -20.39 21.17
C LEU A 1 -2.65 -20.81 20.62
N LEU A 2 -1.99 -21.89 21.14
CA LEU A 2 -0.68 -22.34 20.66
C LEU A 2 -0.76 -22.90 19.22
N VAL A 3 -1.75 -23.74 18.94
CA VAL A 3 -1.99 -24.33 17.61
C VAL A 3 -2.33 -23.22 16.58
N GLU A 4 -3.14 -22.26 16.96
CA GLU A 4 -3.44 -21.09 16.12
C GLU A 4 -2.19 -20.25 15.85
N ALA A 5 -1.38 -20.00 16.89
CA ALA A 5 -0.13 -19.26 16.73
C ALA A 5 0.87 -20.00 15.82
N LEU A 6 0.99 -21.33 15.95
CA LEU A 6 1.82 -22.15 15.08
C LEU A 6 1.29 -22.19 13.64
N PHE A 7 -0.03 -22.25 13.45
CA PHE A 7 -0.66 -22.18 12.13
C PHE A 7 -0.36 -20.84 11.46
N TRP A 8 -0.57 -19.73 12.18
CA TRP A 8 -0.25 -18.40 11.68
C TRP A 8 1.23 -18.23 11.38
N PHE A 9 2.11 -18.72 12.26
CA PHE A 9 3.55 -18.67 12.03
C PHE A 9 3.97 -19.49 10.80
N ALA A 10 3.42 -20.68 10.60
CA ALA A 10 3.68 -21.50 9.43
C ALA A 10 3.15 -20.87 8.15
N ALA A 11 1.93 -20.29 8.19
CA ALA A 11 1.34 -19.62 7.04
C ALA A 11 2.06 -18.31 6.66
N MET A 12 2.60 -17.59 7.66
CA MET A 12 3.27 -16.31 7.48
C MET A 12 4.79 -16.41 7.37
N GLY A 13 5.38 -17.54 7.75
CA GLY A 13 6.84 -17.72 7.82
C GLY A 13 7.53 -17.50 6.47
N SER A 14 6.94 -17.95 5.38
CA SER A 14 7.44 -17.69 4.02
C SER A 14 7.41 -16.21 3.65
N HIS A 15 6.40 -15.47 4.11
CA HIS A 15 6.28 -14.04 3.85
C HIS A 15 7.23 -13.20 4.72
N LEU A 16 7.65 -13.72 5.87
CA LEU A 16 8.68 -13.08 6.71
C LEU A 16 10.08 -13.21 6.09
N VAL A 17 10.34 -14.30 5.37
CA VAL A 17 11.62 -14.51 4.67
C VAL A 17 11.67 -13.69 3.37
N TYR A 18 10.56 -13.60 2.65
CA TYR A 18 10.41 -12.77 1.45
C TYR A 18 9.52 -11.57 1.80
N LEU A 19 10.10 -10.57 2.44
CA LEU A 19 9.40 -9.32 2.81
C LEU A 19 8.95 -8.57 1.54
N GLN A 20 7.90 -9.08 0.92
CA GLN A 20 7.19 -8.31 -0.10
C GLN A 20 6.38 -7.21 0.60
N TYR A 21 6.78 -5.97 0.40
CA TYR A 21 6.11 -4.79 0.94
C TYR A 21 4.61 -4.77 0.64
N THR A 22 4.18 -5.30 -0.51
CA THR A 22 2.76 -5.45 -0.90
C THR A 22 1.99 -6.36 0.07
N VAL A 23 2.55 -7.55 0.36
CA VAL A 23 1.92 -8.51 1.29
C VAL A 23 1.91 -7.93 2.70
N THR A 24 3.02 -7.33 3.12
CA THR A 24 3.13 -6.68 4.44
C THR A 24 2.09 -5.57 4.60
N ALA A 25 1.92 -4.70 3.60
CA ALA A 25 0.90 -3.66 3.61
C ALA A 25 -0.53 -4.24 3.72
N GLY A 26 -0.85 -5.27 2.92
CA GLY A 26 -2.15 -5.94 3.00
C GLY A 26 -2.41 -6.57 4.37
N MET A 27 -1.41 -7.21 4.97
CA MET A 27 -1.51 -7.78 6.31
C MET A 27 -1.73 -6.72 7.38
N LEU A 28 -1.02 -5.59 7.31
CA LEU A 28 -1.20 -4.47 8.24
C LEU A 28 -2.61 -3.87 8.12
N ALA A 29 -3.11 -3.66 6.89
CA ALA A 29 -4.47 -3.20 6.66
C ALA A 29 -5.51 -4.19 7.23
N GLY A 30 -5.36 -5.48 6.94
CA GLY A 30 -6.24 -6.53 7.48
C GLY A 30 -6.23 -6.59 9.00
N ALA A 31 -5.05 -6.55 9.62
CA ALA A 31 -4.88 -6.53 11.06
C ALA A 31 -5.52 -5.27 11.69
N ALA A 32 -5.33 -4.10 11.06
CA ALA A 32 -5.94 -2.85 11.49
C ALA A 32 -7.47 -2.92 11.47
N ILE A 33 -8.06 -3.46 10.39
CA ILE A 33 -9.51 -3.63 10.25
C ILE A 33 -10.04 -4.58 11.34
N PHE A 34 -9.38 -5.73 11.52
CA PHE A 34 -9.75 -6.67 12.56
C PHE A 34 -9.67 -6.03 13.95
N TRP A 35 -8.60 -5.27 14.20
CA TRP A 35 -8.40 -4.60 15.48
C TRP A 35 -9.48 -3.52 15.72
N VAL A 36 -9.79 -2.68 14.75
CA VAL A 36 -10.83 -1.65 14.91
C VAL A 36 -12.21 -2.22 15.20
N VAL A 37 -12.53 -3.40 14.64
CA VAL A 37 -13.81 -4.10 14.86
C VAL A 37 -13.88 -4.71 16.26
N THR A 38 -12.76 -5.19 16.79
CA THR A 38 -12.69 -5.85 18.11
C THR A 38 -12.39 -4.91 19.25
N ALA A 39 -11.67 -3.81 18.98
CA ALA A 39 -11.27 -2.83 19.98
C ALA A 39 -12.41 -1.94 20.48
N LYS A 40 -12.21 -1.35 21.65
CA LYS A 40 -13.13 -0.41 22.26
C LYS A 40 -12.45 0.91 22.59
N GLY A 41 -13.21 1.99 22.44
CA GLY A 41 -12.78 3.32 22.87
C GLY A 41 -11.46 3.77 22.19
N LYS A 42 -10.48 4.19 22.99
CA LYS A 42 -9.21 4.78 22.52
C LYS A 42 -8.32 3.78 21.76
N GLU A 43 -8.50 2.49 21.93
CA GLU A 43 -7.69 1.47 21.23
C GLU A 43 -7.92 1.51 19.72
N ARG A 44 -9.10 1.97 19.26
CA ARG A 44 -9.39 2.16 17.83
C ARG A 44 -8.44 3.14 17.15
N PHE A 45 -7.88 4.08 17.90
CA PHE A 45 -6.89 5.01 17.37
C PHE A 45 -5.60 4.29 16.92
N TRP A 46 -5.14 3.29 17.67
CA TRP A 46 -3.98 2.49 17.29
C TRP A 46 -4.22 1.66 16.03
N ALA A 47 -5.45 1.19 15.85
CA ALA A 47 -5.83 0.50 14.62
C ALA A 47 -5.79 1.45 13.40
N LEU A 48 -6.21 2.71 13.55
CA LEU A 48 -6.06 3.71 12.48
C LEU A 48 -4.60 3.98 12.15
N LEU A 49 -3.73 4.12 13.15
CA LEU A 49 -2.29 4.28 12.93
C LEU A 49 -1.69 3.11 12.15
N LEU A 50 -2.10 1.89 12.47
CA LEU A 50 -1.65 0.70 11.78
C LEU A 50 -2.12 0.69 10.30
N TYR A 51 -3.33 1.17 10.03
CA TYR A 51 -3.84 1.29 8.67
C TYR A 51 -3.09 2.38 7.87
N TRP A 52 -2.80 3.51 8.48
CA TRP A 52 -2.00 4.57 7.86
C TRP A 52 -0.57 4.10 7.58
N LEU A 53 0.02 3.29 8.46
CA LEU A 53 1.32 2.65 8.20
C LEU A 53 1.25 1.73 6.97
N SER A 54 0.18 0.94 6.81
CA SER A 54 -0.07 0.16 5.60
C SER A 54 -0.11 1.06 4.35
N PHE A 55 -0.81 2.19 4.44
CA PHE A 55 -0.89 3.16 3.35
C PHE A 55 0.48 3.76 2.99
N CYS A 56 1.31 4.08 3.99
CA CYS A 56 2.67 4.58 3.76
C CYS A 56 3.58 3.53 3.10
N LEU A 57 3.35 2.23 3.37
CA LEU A 57 4.12 1.15 2.74
C LEU A 57 3.70 0.91 1.29
N ARG A 58 2.40 0.82 1.04
CA ARG A 58 1.85 0.63 -0.31
C ARG A 58 0.42 1.18 -0.39
N PRO A 59 0.26 2.37 -0.94
CA PRO A 59 -1.04 3.04 -1.03
C PRO A 59 -2.10 2.21 -1.75
N GLU A 60 -1.74 1.52 -2.84
CA GLU A 60 -2.65 0.72 -3.64
C GLU A 60 -3.28 -0.43 -2.83
N MET A 61 -2.48 -1.09 -1.99
CA MET A 61 -2.97 -2.17 -1.13
C MET A 61 -3.90 -1.66 -0.04
N ALA A 62 -3.58 -0.54 0.57
CA ALA A 62 -4.47 0.09 1.54
C ALA A 62 -5.79 0.53 0.88
N LEU A 63 -5.75 1.13 -0.33
CA LEU A 63 -6.95 1.49 -1.08
C LEU A 63 -7.78 0.26 -1.45
N LEU A 64 -7.14 -0.84 -1.86
CA LEU A 64 -7.82 -2.11 -2.14
C LEU A 64 -8.54 -2.68 -0.91
N CYS A 65 -8.02 -2.44 0.29
CA CYS A 65 -8.63 -2.87 1.55
C CYS A 65 -9.74 -1.93 2.06
N LEU A 66 -9.97 -0.76 1.46
CA LEU A 66 -11.01 0.18 1.90
C LEU A 66 -12.44 -0.41 1.93
N PRO A 67 -12.89 -1.21 0.94
CA PRO A 67 -14.19 -1.84 1.01
C PRO A 67 -14.33 -2.76 2.24
N LEU A 68 -13.26 -3.47 2.59
CA LEU A 68 -13.22 -4.31 3.78
C LEU A 68 -13.25 -3.47 5.07
N ALA A 69 -12.59 -2.32 5.10
CA ALA A 69 -12.67 -1.35 6.19
C ALA A 69 -14.10 -0.81 6.35
N GLY A 70 -14.77 -0.51 5.25
CA GLY A 70 -16.19 -0.11 5.23
C GLY A 70 -17.10 -1.20 5.82
N ALA A 71 -16.90 -2.45 5.42
CA ALA A 71 -17.64 -3.59 5.97
C ALA A 71 -17.37 -3.77 7.49
N GLY A 72 -16.11 -3.61 7.91
CA GLY A 72 -15.75 -3.60 9.33
C GLY A 72 -16.48 -2.51 10.12
N GLY A 73 -16.60 -1.32 9.56
CA GLY A 73 -17.37 -0.22 10.15
C GLY A 73 -18.86 -0.53 10.27
N LEU A 74 -19.46 -1.18 9.26
CA LEU A 74 -20.85 -1.65 9.35
C LEU A 74 -21.03 -2.67 10.47
N CYS A 75 -20.06 -3.54 10.69
CA CYS A 75 -20.08 -4.46 11.83
C CYS A 75 -20.05 -3.73 13.17
N ILE A 76 -19.28 -2.64 13.30
CA ILE A 76 -19.27 -1.80 14.52
C ILE A 76 -20.64 -1.16 14.70
N TRP A 77 -21.19 -0.56 13.66
CA TRP A 77 -22.49 0.10 13.70
C TRP A 77 -23.61 -0.86 14.09
N GLY A 78 -23.59 -2.10 13.59
CA GLY A 78 -24.57 -3.14 13.94
C GLY A 78 -24.42 -3.73 15.35
N ARG A 79 -23.24 -3.59 15.98
CA ARG A 79 -22.97 -4.11 17.34
C ARG A 79 -23.28 -3.12 18.46
N GLU A 80 -23.21 -1.83 18.19
CA GLU A 80 -23.47 -0.79 19.19
C GLU A 80 -24.98 -0.67 19.48
N LYS A 81 -25.35 -0.58 20.75
CA LYS A 81 -26.75 -0.41 21.16
C LYS A 81 -27.05 1.06 21.42
N PRO A 82 -28.21 1.56 20.97
CA PRO A 82 -29.22 0.89 20.13
C PRO A 82 -28.69 0.63 18.71
N ILE A 83 -29.04 -0.54 18.15
CA ILE A 83 -28.56 -0.98 16.83
C ILE A 83 -28.95 0.07 15.77
N PHE A 84 -28.00 0.44 14.89
CA PHE A 84 -28.21 1.43 13.85
C PHE A 84 -28.67 2.81 14.32
N SER A 85 -28.28 3.22 15.53
CA SER A 85 -28.58 4.55 16.03
C SER A 85 -27.84 5.66 15.24
N LYS A 86 -28.40 6.89 15.31
CA LYS A 86 -27.71 8.05 14.70
C LYS A 86 -26.38 8.36 15.38
N GLU A 87 -26.27 8.05 16.67
CA GLU A 87 -25.05 8.29 17.45
C GLU A 87 -23.93 7.32 17.05
N SER A 88 -24.25 6.02 16.93
CA SER A 88 -23.29 5.03 16.46
C SER A 88 -22.92 5.25 14.98
N LEU A 89 -23.86 5.70 14.14
CA LEU A 89 -23.56 6.11 12.75
C LEU A 89 -22.59 7.28 12.72
N ARG A 90 -22.80 8.30 13.55
CA ARG A 90 -21.88 9.46 13.63
C ARG A 90 -20.48 9.04 14.08
N HIS A 91 -20.39 8.11 15.02
CA HIS A 91 -19.13 7.56 15.48
C HIS A 91 -18.40 6.79 14.35
N TYR A 92 -19.11 5.94 13.63
CA TYR A 92 -18.61 5.22 12.48
C TYR A 92 -18.11 6.15 11.37
N LEU A 93 -18.94 7.15 11.00
CA LEU A 93 -18.56 8.14 9.99
C LEU A 93 -17.33 8.96 10.43
N GLY A 94 -17.22 9.26 11.73
CA GLY A 94 -16.04 9.93 12.29
C GLY A 94 -14.77 9.11 12.16
N LEU A 95 -14.83 7.81 12.45
CA LEU A 95 -13.69 6.91 12.26
C LEU A 95 -13.29 6.77 10.79
N PHE A 96 -14.26 6.63 9.90
CA PHE A 96 -14.01 6.54 8.46
C PHE A 96 -13.45 7.85 7.91
N ALA A 97 -13.98 9.00 8.32
CA ALA A 97 -13.45 10.29 7.95
C ALA A 97 -12.00 10.48 8.45
N ALA A 98 -11.72 10.10 9.70
CA ALA A 98 -10.35 10.14 10.23
C ALA A 98 -9.39 9.27 9.41
N LEU A 99 -9.83 8.07 9.01
CA LEU A 99 -9.06 7.18 8.15
C LEU A 99 -8.68 7.86 6.84
N VAL A 100 -9.68 8.39 6.11
CA VAL A 100 -9.49 9.02 4.79
C VAL A 100 -8.67 10.31 4.89
N ILE A 101 -8.94 11.15 5.90
CA ILE A 101 -8.18 12.39 6.13
C ILE A 101 -6.72 12.07 6.41
N GLY A 102 -6.43 11.07 7.26
CA GLY A 102 -5.05 10.66 7.53
C GLY A 102 -4.33 10.16 6.28
N MET A 103 -4.99 9.36 5.45
CA MET A 103 -4.43 8.94 4.15
C MET A 103 -4.13 10.14 3.25
N GLY A 104 -5.05 11.12 3.19
CA GLY A 104 -4.84 12.36 2.44
C GLY A 104 -3.67 13.18 2.95
N VAL A 105 -3.47 13.26 4.26
CA VAL A 105 -2.32 13.94 4.88
C VAL A 105 -1.01 13.25 4.50
N PHE A 106 -0.93 11.93 4.64
CA PHE A 106 0.29 11.19 4.27
C PHE A 106 0.60 11.28 2.77
N TYR A 107 -0.43 11.19 1.92
CA TYR A 107 -0.27 11.42 0.49
C TYR A 107 0.24 12.84 0.19
N GLY A 108 -0.31 13.86 0.84
CA GLY A 108 0.14 15.24 0.68
C GLY A 108 1.58 15.45 1.14
N LEU A 109 2.00 14.79 2.23
CA LEU A 109 3.38 14.83 2.70
C LEU A 109 4.33 14.13 1.70
N ASP A 110 3.91 13.02 1.11
CA ASP A 110 4.66 12.31 0.08
C ASP A 110 4.87 13.20 -1.16
N VAL A 111 3.80 13.81 -1.67
CA VAL A 111 3.88 14.75 -2.80
C VAL A 111 4.79 15.93 -2.49
N LEU A 112 4.74 16.48 -1.27
CA LEU A 112 5.62 17.57 -0.85
C LEU A 112 7.08 17.12 -0.77
N ALA A 113 7.35 15.93 -0.22
CA ALA A 113 8.69 15.38 -0.13
C ALA A 113 9.34 15.17 -1.51
N TYR A 114 8.53 14.70 -2.48
CA TYR A 114 9.00 14.46 -3.86
C TYR A 114 8.88 15.68 -4.78
N SER A 115 8.52 16.86 -4.26
CA SER A 115 8.45 18.10 -5.06
C SER A 115 9.82 18.73 -5.34
N ASP A 116 10.86 18.33 -4.60
CA ASP A 116 12.23 18.78 -4.82
C ASP A 116 12.74 18.34 -6.20
N PRO A 117 13.39 19.23 -7.00
CA PRO A 117 13.92 18.88 -8.32
C PRO A 117 14.83 17.65 -8.33
N ASN A 118 15.64 17.44 -7.30
CA ASN A 118 16.53 16.29 -7.21
C ASN A 118 15.77 14.96 -7.11
N TRP A 119 14.58 14.95 -6.50
CA TRP A 119 13.73 13.78 -6.42
C TRP A 119 12.92 13.53 -7.69
N LYS A 120 12.70 14.55 -8.49
CA LYS A 120 11.96 14.42 -9.75
C LYS A 120 12.71 13.51 -10.74
N ASP A 121 14.01 13.70 -10.87
CA ASP A 121 14.85 12.86 -11.75
C ASP A 121 14.89 11.41 -11.25
N PHE A 122 15.01 11.22 -9.93
CA PHE A 122 14.97 9.89 -9.33
C PHE A 122 13.62 9.19 -9.56
N ARG A 123 12.51 9.92 -9.43
CA ARG A 123 11.16 9.37 -9.64
C ARG A 123 10.95 8.98 -11.10
N GLN A 124 11.38 9.82 -12.03
CA GLN A 124 11.32 9.49 -13.45
C GLN A 124 12.12 8.21 -13.75
N PHE A 125 13.34 8.11 -13.25
CA PHE A 125 14.15 6.90 -13.36
C PHE A 125 13.46 5.66 -12.76
N PHE A 126 12.84 5.81 -11.60
CA PHE A 126 12.15 4.72 -10.94
C PHE A 126 10.91 4.25 -11.71
N ASP A 127 10.13 5.18 -12.23
CA ASP A 127 8.93 4.88 -13.03
C ASP A 127 9.32 4.18 -14.34
N GLU A 128 10.33 4.67 -15.04
CA GLU A 128 10.88 4.04 -16.26
C GLU A 128 11.42 2.63 -15.98
N ARG A 129 12.18 2.47 -14.90
CA ARG A 129 12.66 1.16 -14.45
C ARG A 129 11.52 0.20 -14.14
N THR A 130 10.48 0.64 -13.45
CA THR A 130 9.32 -0.18 -13.08
C THR A 130 8.61 -0.68 -14.33
N ILE A 131 8.40 0.17 -15.32
CA ILE A 131 7.80 -0.23 -16.60
C ILE A 131 8.63 -1.32 -17.27
N LEU A 132 9.94 -1.17 -17.32
CA LEU A 132 10.84 -2.15 -17.94
C LEU A 132 10.85 -3.50 -17.23
N TYR A 133 10.79 -3.50 -15.88
CA TYR A 133 10.83 -4.73 -15.09
C TYR A 133 9.49 -5.44 -14.99
N ASP A 134 8.41 -4.71 -14.77
CA ASP A 134 7.09 -5.31 -14.53
C ASP A 134 6.47 -5.84 -15.82
N TYR A 135 6.83 -5.28 -16.97
CA TYR A 135 6.29 -5.71 -18.26
C TYR A 135 7.20 -6.68 -19.03
N HIS A 136 8.31 -7.15 -18.43
CA HIS A 136 9.24 -8.09 -19.04
C HIS A 136 9.53 -7.76 -20.51
N LEU A 137 9.80 -6.49 -20.77
CA LEU A 137 10.17 -6.08 -22.11
C LEU A 137 11.56 -6.63 -22.38
N ASP A 138 11.67 -7.73 -23.12
CA ASP A 138 12.92 -8.34 -23.60
C ASP A 138 13.73 -7.40 -24.54
N PHE A 139 13.41 -6.13 -24.47
CA PHE A 139 13.99 -5.08 -25.29
C PHE A 139 15.47 -4.82 -25.06
N ILE A 140 16.02 -5.30 -23.94
CA ILE A 140 17.41 -4.99 -23.56
C ILE A 140 18.42 -5.58 -24.57
N GLU A 141 18.05 -6.65 -25.26
CA GLU A 141 18.95 -7.31 -26.23
C GLU A 141 18.83 -6.77 -27.67
N GLN A 142 17.77 -6.04 -28.01
CA GLN A 142 17.43 -5.66 -29.39
C GLN A 142 17.22 -4.15 -29.55
N TYR A 143 18.08 -3.33 -28.93
CA TYR A 143 17.94 -1.88 -29.00
C TYR A 143 17.93 -1.34 -30.45
N ASP A 144 18.86 -1.81 -31.27
CA ASP A 144 19.02 -1.29 -32.63
C ASP A 144 17.84 -1.67 -33.54
N GLU A 145 17.14 -2.79 -33.23
CA GLU A 145 15.95 -3.23 -33.96
C GLU A 145 14.67 -2.52 -33.52
N ASN A 146 14.61 -2.05 -32.26
CA ASN A 146 13.43 -1.42 -31.66
C ASN A 146 13.65 0.05 -31.29
N ARG A 147 14.57 0.72 -31.95
CA ARG A 147 14.98 2.08 -31.63
C ARG A 147 13.83 3.10 -31.57
N GLU A 148 12.88 3.00 -32.52
CA GLU A 148 11.72 3.90 -32.55
C GLU A 148 10.83 3.73 -31.31
N ALA A 149 10.59 2.48 -30.86
CA ALA A 149 9.79 2.20 -29.65
C ALA A 149 10.48 2.73 -28.38
N TYR A 150 11.81 2.70 -28.32
CA TYR A 150 12.57 3.27 -27.22
C TYR A 150 12.55 4.79 -27.19
N GLU A 151 12.65 5.42 -28.36
CA GLU A 151 12.55 6.87 -28.47
C GLU A 151 11.15 7.37 -28.09
N GLU A 152 10.08 6.62 -28.42
CA GLU A 152 8.71 6.92 -28.02
C GLU A 152 8.47 6.75 -26.51
N THR A 153 9.12 5.78 -25.88
CA THR A 153 9.01 5.54 -24.43
C THR A 153 9.91 6.43 -23.58
N GLY A 154 10.81 7.20 -24.21
CA GLY A 154 11.77 8.08 -23.52
C GLY A 154 12.93 7.34 -22.85
N VAL A 155 13.07 6.03 -23.09
CA VAL A 155 14.16 5.21 -22.53
C VAL A 155 15.47 5.52 -23.24
N SER A 156 16.40 6.18 -22.57
CA SER A 156 17.70 6.54 -23.14
C SER A 156 18.63 5.34 -23.28
N ARG A 157 19.52 5.39 -24.29
CA ARG A 157 20.58 4.37 -24.46
C ARG A 157 21.44 4.20 -23.22
N THR A 158 21.72 5.31 -22.52
CA THR A 158 22.50 5.31 -21.27
C THR A 158 21.79 4.50 -20.17
N LEU A 159 20.47 4.63 -20.05
CA LEU A 159 19.68 3.86 -19.08
C LEU A 159 19.73 2.36 -19.39
N GLN A 160 19.71 1.97 -20.67
CA GLN A 160 19.80 0.58 -21.08
C GLN A 160 21.20 -0.01 -20.81
N GLU A 161 22.25 0.73 -21.07
CA GLU A 161 23.62 0.31 -20.75
C GLU A 161 23.79 0.15 -19.23
N MET A 162 23.18 1.02 -18.43
CA MET A 162 23.15 0.88 -16.98
C MET A 162 22.40 -0.36 -16.54
N LEU A 163 21.22 -0.63 -17.10
CA LEU A 163 20.40 -1.81 -16.79
C LEU A 163 21.10 -3.12 -17.21
N LYS A 164 21.78 -3.13 -18.37
CA LYS A 164 22.54 -4.29 -18.85
C LYS A 164 23.74 -4.63 -17.96
N ASN A 165 24.35 -3.65 -17.32
CA ASN A 165 25.51 -3.82 -16.45
C ASN A 165 25.13 -4.13 -14.99
N TYR A 166 23.87 -3.91 -14.61
CA TYR A 166 23.32 -4.32 -13.33
C TYR A 166 22.71 -5.73 -13.46
N ASN A 167 23.56 -6.74 -13.37
CA ASN A 167 23.11 -8.12 -13.13
C ASN A 167 22.51 -8.18 -11.71
N PHE A 168 21.18 -8.17 -11.63
CA PHE A 168 20.46 -8.53 -10.41
C PHE A 168 20.15 -10.01 -10.40
#